data_aa5ce446a5e24f3f6e6343df4056a648
#
_entry.id   aa5ce446a5e24f3f6e6343df4056a648
#
_cell.length_a   1.000
_cell.length_b   1.000
_cell.length_c   1.000
_cell.angle_alpha   90.00
_cell.angle_beta   90.00
_cell.angle_gamma   90.00
#
_symmetry.space_group_name_H-M   'P 1'
#
loop_
_entity.id
_entity.type
_entity.pdbx_description
1 polymer ?
#
loop_
_entity_poly.entity_id
_entity_poly.type
_entity_poly.pdbx_seq_one_letter_code
_entity_poly.pdbx_strand_id
1 'polypeptide(L)'
;MKPILAVVALFMCLYALLPGLPASTEADLVAKGEDIFFNETFGGNGRTCVTCHRPEDNWRITPAFIATLPDDDPLFAHEFMPELGENFEKAELMREWGLILMNPDGFSNLENDFVMRTVNSLRSVRTSIEGMPHEGMENQLDFMEPLTGWAGDGAPGDGSLRSFAIGAIIQHMPKTLAREPGVDFRLPTDEELDALEAFMLTLGRQEELSLPLPLKGDLALRGQDLFIDRDNKNGRCNVCHINAGASSLQASVLPQGRIVNLGSIVHATGEEFAPGKPTELIPLDDGYKDTHQFNTPPVVEAADAGPLFHSGFVKSVEEA
;
A
#
# COMPACT_ATOMS: atom_id res chain seq x y z
N MET A 1 -26.01 -58.10 -43.51
CA MET A 1 -26.69 -57.07 -42.68
C MET A 1 -26.90 -57.63 -41.27
N LYS A 2 -26.10 -57.24 -40.34
CA LYS A 2 -26.29 -57.50 -38.90
C LYS A 2 -25.85 -56.27 -38.12
N PRO A 3 -26.50 -55.89 -37.02
CA PRO A 3 -26.55 -54.53 -36.51
C PRO A 3 -25.35 -54.19 -35.62
N ILE A 4 -24.78 -53.05 -35.87
CA ILE A 4 -23.88 -52.33 -34.97
C ILE A 4 -24.77 -51.26 -34.30
N LEU A 5 -25.35 -51.59 -33.17
CA LEU A 5 -26.08 -50.63 -32.32
C LEU A 5 -26.24 -51.22 -30.92
N ALA A 6 -25.23 -51.14 -30.08
CA ALA A 6 -25.34 -51.32 -28.62
C ALA A 6 -24.04 -51.10 -27.84
N VAL A 7 -23.23 -50.05 -28.09
CA VAL A 7 -22.09 -49.73 -27.24
C VAL A 7 -21.96 -48.23 -26.88
N VAL A 8 -22.90 -47.39 -27.30
CA VAL A 8 -22.79 -45.92 -27.02
C VAL A 8 -23.57 -45.48 -25.76
N ALA A 9 -24.31 -46.39 -25.09
CA ALA A 9 -25.18 -45.96 -23.97
C ALA A 9 -24.61 -46.17 -22.55
N LEU A 10 -23.34 -46.51 -22.37
CA LEU A 10 -22.83 -46.80 -21.03
C LEU A 10 -21.70 -45.82 -20.56
N PHE A 11 -21.41 -44.78 -21.31
CA PHE A 11 -20.38 -43.79 -20.91
C PHE A 11 -20.93 -42.45 -20.47
N MET A 12 -22.24 -42.26 -20.45
CA MET A 12 -22.85 -40.95 -20.08
C MET A 12 -23.36 -40.86 -18.64
N CYS A 13 -23.18 -41.85 -17.78
CA CYS A 13 -23.74 -41.83 -16.42
C CYS A 13 -22.70 -41.78 -15.29
N LEU A 14 -21.43 -41.55 -15.57
CA LEU A 14 -20.41 -41.50 -14.50
C LEU A 14 -19.79 -40.12 -14.24
N TYR A 15 -20.36 -39.06 -14.80
CA TYR A 15 -19.87 -37.68 -14.54
C TYR A 15 -20.71 -36.89 -13.54
N ALA A 16 -21.64 -37.48 -12.83
CA ALA A 16 -22.61 -36.77 -12.03
C ALA A 16 -22.58 -37.09 -10.54
N LEU A 17 -21.44 -37.31 -9.92
CA LEU A 17 -21.35 -37.40 -8.44
C LEU A 17 -19.90 -37.21 -7.94
N LEU A 18 -19.22 -36.16 -8.39
CA LEU A 18 -18.21 -35.56 -7.54
C LEU A 18 -18.94 -34.45 -6.77
N PRO A 19 -19.04 -34.50 -5.43
CA PRO A 19 -19.49 -33.34 -4.69
C PRO A 19 -18.52 -32.23 -5.04
N GLY A 20 -19.04 -31.13 -5.63
CA GLY A 20 -18.25 -29.95 -5.85
C GLY A 20 -17.63 -29.58 -4.51
N LEU A 21 -16.32 -29.34 -4.47
CA LEU A 21 -15.68 -28.75 -3.30
C LEU A 21 -16.50 -27.50 -2.95
N PRO A 22 -16.89 -27.29 -1.68
CA PRO A 22 -17.57 -26.06 -1.31
C PRO A 22 -16.71 -24.89 -1.78
N ALA A 23 -17.32 -23.90 -2.42
CA ALA A 23 -16.66 -22.65 -2.74
C ALA A 23 -16.08 -22.08 -1.44
N SER A 24 -14.81 -21.64 -1.45
CA SER A 24 -14.20 -20.98 -0.30
C SER A 24 -15.07 -19.80 0.13
N THR A 25 -15.32 -19.69 1.41
CA THR A 25 -16.06 -18.54 1.95
C THR A 25 -15.14 -17.31 1.97
N GLU A 26 -15.74 -16.11 2.05
CA GLU A 26 -14.96 -14.88 2.27
C GLU A 26 -14.06 -14.99 3.52
N ALA A 27 -14.56 -15.60 4.59
CA ALA A 27 -13.78 -15.85 5.80
C ALA A 27 -12.58 -16.79 5.56
N ASP A 28 -12.72 -17.80 4.68
CA ASP A 28 -11.61 -18.68 4.33
C ASP A 28 -10.54 -17.93 3.50
N LEU A 29 -10.97 -17.04 2.61
CA LEU A 29 -10.05 -16.17 1.86
C LEU A 29 -9.30 -15.22 2.78
N VAL A 30 -9.98 -14.54 3.69
CA VAL A 30 -9.36 -13.65 4.68
C VAL A 30 -8.34 -14.40 5.53
N ALA A 31 -8.69 -15.57 6.07
CA ALA A 31 -7.77 -16.37 6.88
C ALA A 31 -6.55 -16.85 6.08
N LYS A 32 -6.74 -17.25 4.81
CA LYS A 32 -5.64 -17.59 3.89
C LYS A 32 -4.75 -16.38 3.62
N GLY A 33 -5.36 -15.21 3.39
CA GLY A 33 -4.63 -13.96 3.15
C GLY A 33 -3.81 -13.52 4.36
N GLU A 34 -4.36 -13.67 5.57
CA GLU A 34 -3.64 -13.43 6.82
C GLU A 34 -2.41 -14.33 6.92
N ASP A 35 -2.57 -15.64 6.69
CA ASP A 35 -1.44 -16.58 6.73
C ASP A 35 -0.35 -16.23 5.72
N ILE A 36 -0.72 -15.89 4.47
CA ILE A 36 0.22 -15.45 3.43
C ILE A 36 0.93 -14.16 3.87
N PHE A 37 0.19 -13.18 4.36
CA PHE A 37 0.72 -11.88 4.75
C PHE A 37 1.78 -12.00 5.85
N PHE A 38 1.54 -12.87 6.83
CA PHE A 38 2.45 -13.05 7.97
C PHE A 38 3.59 -14.02 7.70
N ASN A 39 3.38 -15.04 6.88
CA ASN A 39 4.29 -16.20 6.84
C ASN A 39 4.90 -16.49 5.47
N GLU A 40 4.29 -16.01 4.35
CA GLU A 40 4.79 -16.36 3.02
C GLU A 40 5.94 -15.44 2.57
N THR A 41 7.09 -16.04 2.34
CA THR A 41 8.31 -15.36 1.87
C THR A 41 8.45 -15.39 0.35
N PHE A 42 7.54 -16.04 -0.35
CA PHE A 42 7.61 -16.28 -1.80
C PHE A 42 8.92 -16.92 -2.25
N GLY A 43 9.54 -17.70 -1.37
CA GLY A 43 10.85 -18.33 -1.62
C GLY A 43 11.99 -17.34 -1.82
N GLY A 44 11.84 -16.13 -1.30
CA GLY A 44 12.78 -15.02 -1.43
C GLY A 44 13.78 -14.88 -0.28
N ASN A 45 14.10 -13.65 0.09
CA ASN A 45 15.13 -13.27 1.06
C ASN A 45 14.69 -13.36 2.53
N GLY A 46 13.56 -13.97 2.82
CA GLY A 46 13.02 -14.12 4.18
C GLY A 46 12.03 -13.02 4.59
N ARG A 47 11.90 -11.94 3.83
CA ARG A 47 10.87 -10.93 4.05
C ARG A 47 9.48 -11.47 3.73
N THR A 48 8.48 -11.03 4.49
CA THR A 48 7.05 -11.22 4.27
C THR A 48 6.38 -9.84 4.23
N CYS A 49 5.08 -9.76 3.97
CA CYS A 49 4.39 -8.46 3.99
C CYS A 49 4.47 -7.80 5.39
N VAL A 50 4.36 -8.60 6.46
CA VAL A 50 4.46 -8.10 7.84
C VAL A 50 5.86 -7.59 8.18
N THR A 51 6.89 -7.89 7.40
CA THR A 51 8.23 -7.32 7.64
C THR A 51 8.20 -5.80 7.63
N CYS A 52 7.42 -5.19 6.74
CA CYS A 52 7.28 -3.73 6.61
C CYS A 52 5.94 -3.21 7.15
N HIS A 53 4.91 -4.04 7.21
CA HIS A 53 3.59 -3.64 7.70
C HIS A 53 3.29 -4.27 9.05
N ARG A 54 3.94 -3.77 10.10
CA ARG A 54 3.88 -4.30 11.47
C ARG A 54 2.57 -3.90 12.18
N PRO A 55 1.73 -4.85 12.64
CA PRO A 55 0.53 -4.52 13.41
C PRO A 55 0.80 -3.69 14.66
N GLU A 56 1.92 -3.96 15.33
CA GLU A 56 2.38 -3.29 16.55
C GLU A 56 2.77 -1.84 16.28
N ASP A 57 3.05 -1.48 15.03
CA ASP A 57 3.46 -0.14 14.59
C ASP A 57 2.46 0.44 13.58
N ASN A 58 1.17 0.25 13.81
CA ASN A 58 0.07 0.76 12.99
C ASN A 58 0.12 0.31 11.53
N TRP A 59 0.50 -0.96 11.29
CA TRP A 59 0.61 -1.56 9.95
C TRP A 59 1.56 -0.81 9.03
N ARG A 60 2.64 -0.27 9.61
CA ARG A 60 3.76 0.40 8.97
C ARG A 60 5.07 0.05 9.70
N ILE A 61 6.16 0.74 9.38
CA ILE A 61 7.37 0.73 10.21
C ILE A 61 7.84 2.16 10.45
N THR A 62 8.13 2.48 11.71
CA THR A 62 8.71 3.74 12.13
C THR A 62 10.17 3.55 12.54
N PRO A 63 11.01 4.61 12.51
CA PRO A 63 12.37 4.53 13.01
C PRO A 63 12.43 4.03 14.46
N ALA A 64 11.48 4.45 15.30
CA ALA A 64 11.41 4.02 16.70
C ALA A 64 11.16 2.51 16.81
N PHE A 65 10.31 1.94 15.97
CA PHE A 65 10.07 0.50 15.93
C PHE A 65 11.27 -0.25 15.36
N ILE A 66 11.84 0.22 14.26
CA ILE A 66 13.04 -0.37 13.64
C ILE A 66 14.19 -0.50 14.64
N ALA A 67 14.39 0.51 15.51
CA ALA A 67 15.41 0.50 16.54
C ALA A 67 15.22 -0.60 17.61
N THR A 68 14.05 -1.23 17.69
CA THR A 68 13.75 -2.35 18.61
C THR A 68 13.99 -3.73 17.99
N LEU A 69 14.20 -3.81 16.69
CA LEU A 69 14.34 -5.07 15.97
C LEU A 69 15.73 -5.68 16.21
N PRO A 70 15.86 -7.01 16.25
CA PRO A 70 17.15 -7.68 16.30
C PRO A 70 17.91 -7.49 14.96
N ASP A 71 19.23 -7.57 15.00
CA ASP A 71 20.09 -7.36 13.82
C ASP A 71 19.86 -8.40 12.70
N ASP A 72 19.30 -9.55 13.02
CA ASP A 72 18.96 -10.62 12.08
C ASP A 72 17.48 -10.59 11.62
N ASP A 73 16.74 -9.51 11.93
CA ASP A 73 15.38 -9.35 11.42
C ASP A 73 15.40 -9.32 9.87
N PRO A 74 14.46 -9.98 9.19
CA PRO A 74 14.37 -9.99 7.73
C PRO A 74 14.34 -8.59 7.08
N LEU A 75 13.92 -7.56 7.81
CA LEU A 75 14.00 -6.17 7.35
C LEU A 75 15.43 -5.80 6.91
N PHE A 76 16.43 -6.32 7.62
CA PHE A 76 17.85 -6.05 7.37
C PHE A 76 18.51 -7.05 6.43
N ALA A 77 17.76 -7.80 5.62
CA ALA A 77 18.28 -8.83 4.71
C ALA A 77 19.48 -8.35 3.88
N HIS A 78 19.49 -7.11 3.44
CA HIS A 78 20.58 -6.52 2.66
C HIS A 78 21.92 -6.38 3.44
N GLU A 79 21.89 -6.43 4.77
CA GLU A 79 23.10 -6.34 5.60
C GLU A 79 23.79 -7.70 5.77
N PHE A 80 23.05 -8.81 5.65
CA PHE A 80 23.60 -10.16 5.80
C PHE A 80 23.48 -11.04 4.55
N MET A 81 22.90 -10.53 3.46
CA MET A 81 22.88 -11.14 2.12
C MET A 81 23.68 -10.29 1.14
N PRO A 82 24.97 -10.63 0.89
CA PRO A 82 25.86 -9.79 0.07
C PRO A 82 25.37 -9.55 -1.36
N GLU A 83 24.52 -10.43 -1.88
CA GLU A 83 23.93 -10.34 -3.21
C GLU A 83 22.93 -9.19 -3.35
N LEU A 84 22.48 -8.61 -2.25
CA LEU A 84 21.55 -7.49 -2.21
C LEU A 84 22.25 -6.14 -2.06
N GLY A 85 22.95 -5.93 -0.94
CA GLY A 85 23.75 -4.73 -0.68
C GLY A 85 22.99 -3.40 -0.73
N GLU A 86 23.74 -2.32 -0.96
CA GLU A 86 23.24 -0.94 -0.91
C GLU A 86 22.28 -0.57 -2.07
N ASN A 87 22.27 -1.33 -3.16
CA ASN A 87 21.34 -1.11 -4.27
C ASN A 87 19.99 -1.81 -4.06
N PHE A 88 19.84 -2.48 -2.92
CA PHE A 88 18.58 -3.05 -2.47
C PHE A 88 17.91 -2.18 -1.41
N GLU A 89 18.68 -1.68 -0.44
CA GLU A 89 18.24 -0.76 0.61
C GLU A 89 19.37 0.16 1.03
N LYS A 90 19.02 1.34 1.52
CA LYS A 90 19.95 2.27 2.16
C LYS A 90 19.83 2.14 3.68
N ALA A 91 20.72 1.34 4.30
CA ALA A 91 20.65 0.98 5.71
C ALA A 91 20.47 2.18 6.65
N GLU A 92 21.23 3.24 6.44
CA GLU A 92 21.16 4.47 7.25
C GLU A 92 19.79 5.14 7.13
N LEU A 93 19.28 5.33 5.91
CA LEU A 93 17.99 5.96 5.67
C LEU A 93 16.82 5.12 6.20
N MET A 94 16.92 3.80 6.11
CA MET A 94 15.92 2.90 6.67
C MET A 94 15.92 2.96 8.20
N ARG A 95 17.08 2.85 8.85
CA ARG A 95 17.18 2.83 10.31
C ARG A 95 16.83 4.18 10.95
N GLU A 96 17.29 5.29 10.39
CA GLU A 96 17.10 6.60 10.98
C GLU A 96 15.79 7.30 10.56
N TRP A 97 15.27 6.98 9.36
CA TRP A 97 14.15 7.69 8.78
C TRP A 97 12.96 6.80 8.41
N GLY A 98 13.08 5.47 8.54
CA GLY A 98 12.02 4.52 8.15
C GLY A 98 11.73 4.51 6.65
N LEU A 99 12.75 4.87 5.85
CA LEU A 99 12.62 4.94 4.40
C LEU A 99 13.04 3.63 3.74
N ILE A 100 12.24 3.17 2.81
CA ILE A 100 12.46 1.96 2.01
C ILE A 100 12.78 2.36 0.58
N LEU A 101 13.79 1.71 -0.01
CA LEU A 101 14.19 1.94 -1.39
C LEU A 101 13.16 1.34 -2.37
N MET A 102 12.76 2.15 -3.35
CA MET A 102 11.88 1.75 -4.44
C MET A 102 12.52 2.09 -5.78
N ASN A 103 12.29 1.25 -6.80
CA ASN A 103 12.71 1.50 -8.18
C ASN A 103 11.47 1.63 -9.08
N PRO A 104 10.76 2.78 -9.08
CA PRO A 104 9.51 2.94 -9.82
C PRO A 104 9.72 2.82 -11.34
N ASP A 105 10.90 3.23 -11.85
CA ASP A 105 11.23 3.22 -13.28
C ASP A 105 11.89 1.91 -13.74
N GLY A 106 11.89 0.90 -12.87
CA GLY A 106 12.45 -0.43 -13.16
C GLY A 106 13.85 -0.64 -12.62
N PHE A 107 14.49 -1.74 -13.05
CA PHE A 107 15.71 -2.27 -12.40
C PHE A 107 16.95 -2.18 -13.29
N SER A 108 16.92 -1.36 -14.34
CA SER A 108 18.04 -1.28 -15.30
C SER A 108 19.23 -0.47 -14.80
N ASN A 109 19.01 0.43 -13.84
CA ASN A 109 20.05 1.34 -13.31
C ASN A 109 19.86 1.55 -11.80
N LEU A 110 20.05 0.50 -11.01
CA LEU A 110 19.78 0.47 -9.57
C LEU A 110 20.61 1.48 -8.75
N GLU A 111 21.73 1.94 -9.29
CA GLU A 111 22.61 2.91 -8.63
C GLU A 111 22.01 4.32 -8.61
N ASN A 112 21.27 4.69 -9.69
CA ASN A 112 20.80 6.06 -9.86
C ASN A 112 19.27 6.16 -9.95
N ASP A 113 18.58 5.10 -10.40
CA ASP A 113 17.12 5.13 -10.62
C ASP A 113 16.42 4.48 -9.43
N PHE A 114 16.34 5.21 -8.33
CA PHE A 114 15.61 4.80 -7.13
C PHE A 114 15.03 6.01 -6.41
N VAL A 115 14.01 5.77 -5.59
CA VAL A 115 13.44 6.73 -4.66
C VAL A 115 13.39 6.13 -3.26
N MET A 116 13.26 6.97 -2.24
CA MET A 116 13.16 6.54 -0.85
C MET A 116 11.80 6.95 -0.29
N ARG A 117 10.98 5.96 0.11
CA ARG A 117 9.61 6.19 0.57
C ARG A 117 9.33 5.60 1.93
N THR A 118 8.49 6.27 2.72
CA THR A 118 7.93 5.69 3.94
C THR A 118 6.94 4.58 3.61
N VAL A 119 6.77 3.65 4.53
CA VAL A 119 5.75 2.59 4.43
C VAL A 119 4.39 3.17 4.79
N ASN A 120 3.42 3.04 3.89
CA ASN A 120 2.04 3.42 4.15
C ASN A 120 1.39 2.51 5.19
N SER A 121 0.60 3.10 6.09
CA SER A 121 -0.26 2.31 6.97
C SER A 121 -1.39 1.63 6.19
N LEU A 122 -1.69 0.39 6.54
CA LEU A 122 -2.83 -0.34 5.97
C LEU A 122 -4.16 -0.09 6.72
N ARG A 123 -4.18 0.82 7.72
CA ARG A 123 -5.36 1.09 8.59
C ARG A 123 -6.59 1.65 7.88
N SER A 124 -6.49 2.02 6.64
CA SER A 124 -7.62 2.56 5.87
C SER A 124 -7.57 2.11 4.42
N VAL A 125 -6.99 0.94 4.15
CA VAL A 125 -6.82 0.45 2.78
C VAL A 125 -8.14 0.43 2.04
N ARG A 126 -9.19 -0.18 2.59
CA ARG A 126 -10.51 -0.23 1.95
C ARG A 126 -11.03 1.16 1.59
N THR A 127 -11.10 2.06 2.56
CA THR A 127 -11.67 3.40 2.36
C THR A 127 -10.79 4.29 1.47
N SER A 128 -9.50 3.98 1.34
CA SER A 128 -8.56 4.74 0.51
C SER A 128 -8.53 4.27 -0.94
N ILE A 129 -8.73 2.98 -1.20
CA ILE A 129 -8.60 2.37 -2.53
C ILE A 129 -9.94 2.25 -3.22
N GLU A 130 -10.94 1.66 -2.56
CA GLU A 130 -12.26 1.45 -3.16
C GLU A 130 -13.06 2.74 -3.28
N GLY A 131 -12.71 3.76 -2.51
CA GLY A 131 -13.53 4.96 -2.36
C GLY A 131 -14.84 4.65 -1.63
N MET A 132 -15.33 5.62 -0.87
CA MET A 132 -16.65 5.48 -0.24
C MET A 132 -17.64 6.35 -1.01
N PRO A 133 -18.78 5.80 -1.46
CA PRO A 133 -19.78 6.58 -2.14
C PRO A 133 -20.32 7.65 -1.20
N HIS A 134 -20.22 8.91 -1.61
CA HIS A 134 -20.94 10.00 -0.96
C HIS A 134 -22.35 10.11 -1.51
N GLU A 135 -23.28 10.53 -0.68
CA GLU A 135 -24.65 10.79 -1.11
C GLU A 135 -24.68 11.71 -2.35
N GLY A 136 -25.27 11.23 -3.44
CA GLY A 136 -25.34 11.93 -4.73
C GLY A 136 -24.19 11.64 -5.71
N MET A 137 -23.26 10.74 -5.36
CA MET A 137 -22.13 10.37 -6.23
C MET A 137 -22.08 8.87 -6.60
N GLU A 138 -23.11 8.13 -6.29
CA GLU A 138 -23.18 6.67 -6.45
C GLU A 138 -22.91 6.20 -7.88
N ASN A 139 -23.21 7.04 -8.87
CA ASN A 139 -23.01 6.72 -10.29
C ASN A 139 -21.62 7.14 -10.83
N GLN A 140 -20.73 7.66 -9.99
CA GLN A 140 -19.44 8.17 -10.43
C GLN A 140 -18.28 7.25 -10.03
N LEU A 141 -18.51 6.30 -9.13
CA LEU A 141 -17.49 5.37 -8.65
C LEU A 141 -17.11 4.30 -9.69
N ASP A 142 -18.00 3.97 -10.62
CA ASP A 142 -17.75 2.99 -11.68
C ASP A 142 -16.64 3.37 -12.66
N PHE A 143 -16.11 4.61 -12.57
CA PHE A 143 -15.07 5.12 -13.46
C PHE A 143 -13.74 5.39 -12.76
N MET A 144 -13.64 5.06 -11.47
CA MET A 144 -12.42 5.32 -10.70
C MET A 144 -11.56 4.06 -10.68
N GLU A 145 -10.42 4.15 -11.32
CA GLU A 145 -9.40 3.12 -11.15
C GLU A 145 -8.80 3.20 -9.74
N PRO A 146 -8.48 2.07 -9.11
CA PRO A 146 -7.85 2.06 -7.80
C PRO A 146 -6.47 2.73 -7.89
N LEU A 147 -6.07 3.45 -6.84
CA LEU A 147 -4.77 4.10 -6.75
C LEU A 147 -4.04 3.65 -5.49
N THR A 148 -3.36 2.52 -5.56
CA THR A 148 -2.63 1.95 -4.44
C THR A 148 -1.22 2.51 -4.35
N GLY A 149 -0.76 2.79 -3.13
CA GLY A 149 0.58 3.29 -2.85
C GLY A 149 0.73 4.80 -2.99
N TRP A 150 1.93 5.30 -2.72
CA TRP A 150 2.25 6.73 -2.77
C TRP A 150 2.09 7.34 -4.16
N ALA A 151 2.53 6.63 -5.20
CA ALA A 151 2.36 7.07 -6.58
C ALA A 151 0.97 6.77 -7.15
N GLY A 152 0.18 5.92 -6.52
CA GLY A 152 -1.15 5.58 -6.99
C GLY A 152 -1.21 4.71 -8.25
N ASP A 153 -0.09 4.16 -8.68
CA ASP A 153 0.03 3.35 -9.89
C ASP A 153 0.05 1.84 -9.62
N GLY A 154 -0.05 1.43 -8.35
CA GLY A 154 0.04 0.03 -7.95
C GLY A 154 1.46 -0.54 -8.06
N ALA A 155 2.43 0.29 -8.22
CA ALA A 155 3.88 0.18 -8.17
C ALA A 155 4.56 -1.06 -8.80
N PRO A 156 4.84 -1.13 -10.06
CA PRO A 156 4.19 -0.63 -11.25
C PRO A 156 3.00 -1.51 -11.64
N GLY A 157 1.91 -0.94 -12.11
CA GLY A 157 0.75 -1.71 -12.50
C GLY A 157 -0.45 -0.89 -12.97
N ASP A 158 -1.63 -1.44 -12.68
CA ASP A 158 -2.94 -0.86 -13.03
C ASP A 158 -3.57 -0.05 -11.89
N GLY A 159 -2.82 0.23 -10.82
CA GLY A 159 -3.30 0.93 -9.63
C GLY A 159 -3.94 0.01 -8.59
N SER A 160 -4.22 -1.25 -8.90
CA SER A 160 -4.88 -2.19 -7.99
C SER A 160 -3.98 -2.61 -6.83
N LEU A 161 -4.61 -3.05 -5.74
CA LEU A 161 -3.91 -3.63 -4.60
C LEU A 161 -3.19 -4.94 -4.96
N ARG A 162 -3.75 -5.72 -5.89
CA ARG A 162 -3.14 -6.94 -6.42
C ARG A 162 -1.85 -6.64 -7.18
N SER A 163 -1.87 -5.67 -8.09
CA SER A 163 -0.67 -5.22 -8.80
C SER A 163 0.39 -4.68 -7.85
N PHE A 164 -0.03 -3.92 -6.84
CA PHE A 164 0.87 -3.43 -5.80
C PHE A 164 1.54 -4.57 -5.03
N ALA A 165 0.79 -5.62 -4.65
CA ALA A 165 1.35 -6.78 -3.96
C ALA A 165 2.39 -7.52 -4.82
N ILE A 166 2.13 -7.69 -6.13
CA ILE A 166 3.11 -8.25 -7.07
C ILE A 166 4.36 -7.37 -7.12
N GLY A 167 4.19 -6.06 -7.28
CA GLY A 167 5.29 -5.10 -7.31
C GLY A 167 6.14 -5.14 -6.03
N ALA A 168 5.51 -5.20 -4.87
CA ALA A 168 6.19 -5.30 -3.58
C ALA A 168 7.02 -6.59 -3.46
N ILE A 169 6.51 -7.74 -3.94
CA ILE A 169 7.26 -8.99 -3.96
C ILE A 169 8.49 -8.87 -4.87
N ILE A 170 8.32 -8.38 -6.09
CA ILE A 170 9.42 -8.20 -7.04
C ILE A 170 10.48 -7.23 -6.50
N GLN A 171 10.05 -6.14 -5.87
CA GLN A 171 10.93 -5.10 -5.36
C GLN A 171 11.68 -5.53 -4.12
N HIS A 172 11.00 -6.17 -3.13
CA HIS A 172 11.51 -6.28 -1.77
C HIS A 172 11.82 -7.70 -1.29
N MET A 173 11.44 -8.74 -2.05
CA MET A 173 11.59 -10.12 -1.60
C MET A 173 12.62 -10.96 -2.38
N PRO A 174 13.28 -10.51 -3.46
CA PRO A 174 14.24 -11.34 -4.18
C PRO A 174 15.51 -11.62 -3.35
N LYS A 175 16.18 -12.74 -3.62
CA LYS A 175 17.46 -13.12 -3.03
C LYS A 175 18.64 -12.37 -3.62
N THR A 176 18.50 -11.93 -4.87
CA THR A 176 19.55 -11.19 -5.59
C THR A 176 18.95 -9.99 -6.34
N LEU A 177 19.80 -9.06 -6.74
CA LEU A 177 19.39 -7.90 -7.54
C LEU A 177 18.99 -8.25 -8.99
N ALA A 178 19.21 -9.47 -9.45
CA ALA A 178 18.73 -9.94 -10.74
C ALA A 178 17.20 -10.06 -10.80
N ARG A 179 16.57 -10.26 -9.63
CA ARG A 179 15.11 -10.34 -9.46
C ARG A 179 14.45 -11.29 -10.46
N GLU A 180 15.06 -12.48 -10.67
CA GLU A 180 14.58 -13.47 -11.62
C GLU A 180 13.46 -14.34 -11.03
N PRO A 181 12.21 -14.25 -11.53
CA PRO A 181 11.11 -15.07 -11.06
C PRO A 181 11.39 -16.57 -11.27
N GLY A 182 11.10 -17.38 -10.26
CA GLY A 182 11.40 -18.82 -10.26
C GLY A 182 12.82 -19.18 -9.82
N VAL A 183 13.72 -18.19 -9.69
CA VAL A 183 15.08 -18.35 -9.18
C VAL A 183 15.26 -17.61 -7.86
N ASP A 184 15.07 -16.29 -7.87
CA ASP A 184 15.26 -15.43 -6.71
C ASP A 184 14.04 -15.36 -5.79
N PHE A 185 12.87 -15.56 -6.35
CA PHE A 185 11.57 -15.60 -5.69
C PHE A 185 10.55 -16.26 -6.59
N ARG A 186 9.36 -16.59 -6.09
CA ARG A 186 8.21 -16.97 -6.90
C ARG A 186 7.17 -15.85 -6.96
N LEU A 187 6.45 -15.75 -8.03
CA LEU A 187 5.26 -14.90 -8.10
C LEU A 187 4.08 -15.54 -7.33
N PRO A 188 3.18 -14.73 -6.78
CA PRO A 188 1.94 -15.22 -6.21
C PRO A 188 1.01 -15.76 -7.30
N THR A 189 0.17 -16.72 -6.93
CA THR A 189 -0.95 -17.16 -7.77
C THR A 189 -2.13 -16.19 -7.66
N ASP A 190 -3.08 -16.25 -8.60
CA ASP A 190 -4.30 -15.44 -8.53
C ASP A 190 -5.08 -15.68 -7.25
N GLU A 191 -5.17 -16.94 -6.78
CA GLU A 191 -5.82 -17.27 -5.52
C GLU A 191 -5.12 -16.70 -4.28
N GLU A 192 -3.80 -16.58 -4.32
CA GLU A 192 -3.03 -15.93 -3.25
C GLU A 192 -3.23 -14.42 -3.26
N LEU A 193 -3.32 -13.82 -4.44
CA LEU A 193 -3.62 -12.40 -4.59
C LEU A 193 -5.03 -12.06 -4.13
N ASP A 194 -6.03 -12.88 -4.48
CA ASP A 194 -7.40 -12.73 -3.99
C ASP A 194 -7.47 -12.81 -2.46
N ALA A 195 -6.73 -13.74 -1.88
CA ALA A 195 -6.67 -13.92 -0.43
C ALA A 195 -5.96 -12.73 0.27
N LEU A 196 -4.81 -12.29 -0.26
CA LEU A 196 -4.08 -11.13 0.27
C LEU A 196 -4.94 -9.86 0.22
N GLU A 197 -5.61 -9.60 -0.91
CA GLU A 197 -6.51 -8.48 -1.06
C GLU A 197 -7.67 -8.55 -0.05
N ALA A 198 -8.34 -9.71 0.05
CA ALA A 198 -9.41 -9.91 1.01
C ALA A 198 -8.97 -9.63 2.44
N PHE A 199 -7.79 -10.10 2.85
CA PHE A 199 -7.25 -9.82 4.18
C PHE A 199 -6.93 -8.32 4.37
N MET A 200 -6.16 -7.73 3.47
CA MET A 200 -5.75 -6.32 3.60
C MET A 200 -6.95 -5.37 3.64
N LEU A 201 -8.01 -5.66 2.91
CA LEU A 201 -9.25 -4.89 2.93
C LEU A 201 -10.03 -5.01 4.25
N THR A 202 -9.69 -5.93 5.14
CA THR A 202 -10.27 -5.99 6.50
C THR A 202 -9.58 -5.09 7.50
N LEU A 203 -8.41 -4.51 7.14
CA LEU A 203 -7.58 -3.79 8.08
C LEU A 203 -8.10 -2.36 8.34
N GLY A 204 -8.20 -2.01 9.60
CA GLY A 204 -8.53 -0.67 10.05
C GLY A 204 -9.98 -0.25 9.81
N ARG A 205 -10.19 0.98 9.36
CA ARG A 205 -11.53 1.54 9.18
C ARG A 205 -12.26 0.91 7.99
N GLN A 206 -13.47 0.41 8.26
CA GLN A 206 -14.35 -0.24 7.28
C GLN A 206 -15.59 0.61 6.92
N GLU A 207 -15.86 1.68 7.66
CA GLU A 207 -17.08 2.44 7.53
C GLU A 207 -16.81 3.88 7.11
N GLU A 208 -17.70 4.42 6.31
CA GLU A 208 -17.76 5.85 6.05
C GLU A 208 -18.20 6.59 7.31
N LEU A 209 -17.53 7.68 7.64
CA LEU A 209 -17.89 8.54 8.77
C LEU A 209 -18.33 9.91 8.27
N SER A 210 -19.48 10.34 8.77
CA SER A 210 -19.99 11.67 8.51
C SER A 210 -19.45 12.68 9.51
N LEU A 211 -18.87 13.76 9.03
CA LEU A 211 -18.51 14.91 9.87
C LEU A 211 -19.76 15.77 10.13
N PRO A 212 -19.91 16.36 11.34
CA PRO A 212 -18.97 16.32 12.46
C PRO A 212 -19.07 15.05 13.29
N LEU A 213 -17.93 14.56 13.79
CA LEU A 213 -17.87 13.44 14.71
C LEU A 213 -18.18 13.88 16.14
N PRO A 214 -18.72 13.03 17.01
CA PRO A 214 -19.00 13.33 18.41
C PRO A 214 -17.72 13.32 19.26
N LEU A 215 -16.79 14.23 18.96
CA LEU A 215 -15.50 14.34 19.64
C LEU A 215 -15.66 14.90 21.06
N LYS A 216 -14.69 14.59 21.93
CA LYS A 216 -14.66 15.03 23.32
C LYS A 216 -13.56 16.07 23.53
N GLY A 217 -13.92 17.16 24.20
CA GLY A 217 -13.02 18.22 24.59
C GLY A 217 -12.92 19.37 23.56
N ASP A 218 -12.75 20.57 24.06
CA ASP A 218 -12.80 21.82 23.26
C ASP A 218 -11.72 21.89 22.20
N LEU A 219 -10.55 21.32 22.47
CA LEU A 219 -9.44 21.30 21.51
C LEU A 219 -9.76 20.45 20.30
N ALA A 220 -10.28 19.22 20.53
CA ALA A 220 -10.66 18.32 19.45
C ALA A 220 -11.83 18.86 18.63
N LEU A 221 -12.82 19.48 19.27
CA LEU A 221 -13.95 20.12 18.57
C LEU A 221 -13.47 21.29 17.69
N ARG A 222 -12.60 22.15 18.21
CA ARG A 222 -12.00 23.24 17.40
C ARG A 222 -11.16 22.70 16.25
N GLY A 223 -10.40 21.61 16.46
CA GLY A 223 -9.64 20.95 15.41
C GLY A 223 -10.56 20.43 14.30
N GLN A 224 -11.68 19.81 14.68
CA GLN A 224 -12.67 19.34 13.73
C GLN A 224 -13.31 20.50 12.94
N ASP A 225 -13.64 21.61 13.58
CA ASP A 225 -14.19 22.78 12.89
C ASP A 225 -13.20 23.31 11.84
N LEU A 226 -11.91 23.37 12.16
CA LEU A 226 -10.86 23.75 11.22
C LEU A 226 -10.69 22.73 10.09
N PHE A 227 -10.81 21.44 10.38
CA PHE A 227 -10.69 20.36 9.40
C PHE A 227 -11.84 20.39 8.39
N ILE A 228 -13.06 20.68 8.84
CA ILE A 228 -14.28 20.70 8.00
C ILE A 228 -14.37 22.00 7.19
N ASP A 229 -13.89 23.12 7.71
CA ASP A 229 -14.09 24.45 7.13
C ASP A 229 -13.38 24.58 5.79
N ARG A 230 -14.13 24.46 4.70
CA ARG A 230 -13.65 24.59 3.31
C ARG A 230 -13.30 26.03 2.92
N ASP A 231 -13.80 27.00 3.67
CA ASP A 231 -13.54 28.41 3.44
C ASP A 231 -12.33 28.92 4.27
N ASN A 232 -11.81 28.07 5.14
CA ASN A 232 -10.64 28.37 5.97
C ASN A 232 -9.40 28.58 5.10
N LYS A 233 -8.82 29.78 5.21
CA LYS A 233 -7.60 30.13 4.47
C LYS A 233 -6.35 29.40 4.96
N ASN A 234 -6.40 28.87 6.18
CA ASN A 234 -5.27 28.21 6.85
C ASN A 234 -5.31 26.68 6.78
N GLY A 235 -6.33 26.09 6.18
CA GLY A 235 -6.45 24.66 5.99
C GLY A 235 -7.76 24.31 5.31
N ARG A 236 -7.72 23.36 4.43
CA ARG A 236 -8.88 22.77 3.75
C ARG A 236 -8.76 21.26 3.80
N CYS A 237 -8.43 20.73 4.97
CA CYS A 237 -8.04 19.33 5.13
C CYS A 237 -9.07 18.37 4.55
N ASN A 238 -10.36 18.60 4.82
CA ASN A 238 -11.47 17.79 4.33
C ASN A 238 -11.70 17.87 2.80
N VAL A 239 -10.99 18.72 2.09
CA VAL A 239 -11.03 18.75 0.61
C VAL A 239 -10.23 17.58 0.04
N CYS A 240 -9.13 17.22 0.69
CA CYS A 240 -8.25 16.13 0.26
C CYS A 240 -8.43 14.86 1.14
N HIS A 241 -8.61 15.04 2.44
CA HIS A 241 -8.79 13.97 3.42
C HIS A 241 -10.27 13.82 3.78
N ILE A 242 -11.03 13.21 2.90
CA ILE A 242 -12.47 13.01 3.06
C ILE A 242 -12.79 11.86 4.02
N ASN A 243 -14.06 11.60 4.28
CA ASN A 243 -14.53 10.53 5.17
C ASN A 243 -13.82 10.58 6.54
N ALA A 244 -13.83 11.77 7.16
CA ALA A 244 -13.11 12.03 8.42
C ALA A 244 -11.62 11.64 8.36
N GLY A 245 -10.98 11.87 7.21
CA GLY A 245 -9.57 11.59 6.97
C GLY A 245 -9.22 10.16 6.61
N ALA A 246 -10.21 9.27 6.44
CA ALA A 246 -9.95 7.88 6.07
C ALA A 246 -9.77 7.64 4.58
N SER A 247 -10.30 8.53 3.75
CA SER A 247 -10.25 8.40 2.30
C SER A 247 -9.35 9.45 1.67
N SER A 248 -8.76 9.08 0.55
CA SER A 248 -8.00 10.00 -0.29
C SER A 248 -8.91 10.83 -1.20
N LEU A 249 -8.36 11.87 -1.84
CA LEU A 249 -9.06 12.69 -2.82
C LEU A 249 -9.60 11.87 -4.00
N GLN A 250 -9.03 10.74 -4.28
CA GLN A 250 -9.46 9.81 -5.32
C GLN A 250 -10.90 9.34 -5.11
N ALA A 251 -11.29 9.09 -3.86
CA ALA A 251 -12.65 8.74 -3.52
C ALA A 251 -13.61 9.93 -3.63
N SER A 252 -13.12 11.16 -3.76
CA SER A 252 -13.92 12.36 -4.02
C SER A 252 -13.87 12.69 -5.50
N VAL A 253 -14.95 12.43 -6.20
CA VAL A 253 -15.09 12.75 -7.62
C VAL A 253 -15.02 14.28 -7.83
N LEU A 254 -13.91 14.74 -8.40
CA LEU A 254 -13.96 16.00 -9.10
C LEU A 254 -14.63 15.77 -10.47
N PRO A 255 -15.51 16.67 -10.94
CA PRO A 255 -16.42 16.43 -12.08
C PRO A 255 -15.78 16.09 -13.42
N GLN A 256 -14.50 15.76 -13.48
CA GLN A 256 -13.77 15.53 -14.74
C GLN A 256 -12.80 14.34 -14.71
N GLY A 257 -12.91 13.43 -13.74
CA GLY A 257 -12.02 12.26 -13.66
C GLY A 257 -10.53 12.64 -13.54
N ARG A 258 -10.23 13.85 -13.10
CA ARG A 258 -8.88 14.29 -12.87
C ARG A 258 -8.51 14.00 -11.43
N ILE A 259 -7.47 13.23 -11.26
CA ILE A 259 -6.69 13.22 -10.02
C ILE A 259 -6.12 14.64 -9.89
N VAL A 260 -6.79 15.51 -9.16
CA VAL A 260 -6.14 16.73 -8.70
C VAL A 260 -5.45 16.33 -7.42
N ASN A 261 -4.23 15.87 -7.56
CA ASN A 261 -3.38 15.67 -6.43
C ASN A 261 -2.92 17.03 -5.90
N LEU A 262 -3.64 17.53 -4.91
CA LEU A 262 -3.22 18.73 -4.18
C LEU A 262 -1.98 18.45 -3.31
N GLY A 263 -1.60 17.19 -3.17
CA GLY A 263 -0.34 16.78 -2.55
C GLY A 263 0.91 17.14 -3.35
N SER A 264 0.76 17.56 -4.61
CA SER A 264 1.87 18.11 -5.41
C SER A 264 2.47 19.42 -4.83
N ILE A 265 1.89 19.97 -3.79
CA ILE A 265 2.45 21.13 -3.08
C ILE A 265 3.72 20.75 -2.30
N VAL A 266 3.95 19.46 -2.06
CA VAL A 266 5.07 18.99 -1.26
C VAL A 266 6.16 18.40 -2.15
N HIS A 267 6.68 19.20 -3.06
CA HIS A 267 8.02 19.02 -3.60
C HIS A 267 9.03 19.44 -2.57
N ALA A 268 9.09 18.70 -1.49
CA ALA A 268 10.23 18.80 -0.64
C ALA A 268 11.38 18.08 -1.34
N THR A 269 12.20 18.80 -2.04
CA THR A 269 13.61 18.43 -2.08
C THR A 269 14.04 18.30 -0.62
N GLY A 270 14.57 17.17 -0.21
CA GLY A 270 14.78 16.85 1.19
C GLY A 270 15.53 17.89 2.04
N GLU A 271 16.28 18.82 1.43
CA GLU A 271 17.06 19.86 2.11
C GLU A 271 16.22 20.90 2.83
N GLU A 272 15.09 21.30 2.25
CA GLU A 272 14.32 22.42 2.73
C GLU A 272 13.44 22.09 3.92
N PHE A 273 13.06 20.81 4.07
CA PHE A 273 12.06 20.37 5.04
C PHE A 273 12.54 19.32 6.03
N ALA A 274 13.73 18.81 5.89
CA ALA A 274 14.34 17.87 6.86
C ALA A 274 15.77 18.26 7.19
N PRO A 275 15.99 19.27 8.04
CA PRO A 275 17.34 19.63 8.49
C PRO A 275 18.08 18.42 9.06
N GLY A 276 19.25 18.12 8.50
CA GLY A 276 20.08 16.99 8.95
C GLY A 276 19.78 15.66 8.23
N LYS A 277 18.84 15.62 7.28
CA LYS A 277 18.65 14.46 6.41
C LYS A 277 19.73 14.48 5.32
N PRO A 278 20.42 13.37 5.05
CA PRO A 278 21.45 13.31 4.00
C PRO A 278 20.78 13.32 2.61
N THR A 279 20.53 14.52 2.11
CA THR A 279 19.77 14.75 0.86
C THR A 279 20.49 14.24 -0.37
N GLU A 280 21.82 14.18 -0.34
CA GLU A 280 22.63 13.56 -1.38
C GLU A 280 22.36 12.05 -1.55
N LEU A 281 21.76 11.40 -0.55
CA LEU A 281 21.36 10.00 -0.59
C LEU A 281 19.91 9.77 -0.98
N ILE A 282 19.14 10.85 -1.18
CA ILE A 282 17.70 10.79 -1.46
C ILE A 282 17.44 11.48 -2.79
N PRO A 283 17.30 10.72 -3.88
CA PRO A 283 16.91 11.27 -5.16
C PRO A 283 15.54 11.93 -5.12
N LEU A 284 15.30 12.82 -6.06
CA LEU A 284 13.97 13.40 -6.27
C LEU A 284 12.97 12.30 -6.62
N ASP A 285 11.85 12.29 -5.93
CA ASP A 285 10.74 11.37 -6.23
C ASP A 285 9.73 12.08 -7.14
N ASP A 286 9.61 11.59 -8.37
CA ASP A 286 8.75 12.19 -9.39
C ASP A 286 7.27 11.80 -9.25
N GLY A 287 6.95 10.89 -8.33
CA GLY A 287 5.58 10.52 -8.01
C GLY A 287 4.88 9.73 -9.13
N TYR A 288 3.58 9.98 -9.31
CA TYR A 288 2.75 9.28 -10.29
C TYR A 288 3.16 9.64 -11.73
N LYS A 289 3.68 8.65 -12.48
CA LYS A 289 4.04 8.80 -13.90
C LYS A 289 4.80 10.10 -14.18
N ASP A 290 5.82 10.39 -13.40
CA ASP A 290 6.70 11.56 -13.52
C ASP A 290 5.96 12.92 -13.47
N THR A 291 4.78 12.94 -12.88
CA THR A 291 3.95 14.16 -12.78
C THR A 291 4.19 14.94 -11.50
N HIS A 292 5.07 14.47 -10.65
CA HIS A 292 5.29 14.98 -9.30
C HIS A 292 4.02 14.97 -8.44
N GLN A 293 3.15 14.00 -8.64
CA GLN A 293 1.89 13.84 -7.91
C GLN A 293 1.95 12.61 -7.02
N PHE A 294 1.36 12.74 -5.84
CA PHE A 294 1.27 11.68 -4.87
C PHE A 294 -0.19 11.45 -4.47
N ASN A 295 -0.53 10.21 -4.21
CA ASN A 295 -1.83 9.87 -3.67
C ASN A 295 -1.98 10.47 -2.26
N THR A 296 -3.13 11.06 -1.98
CA THR A 296 -3.41 11.63 -0.65
C THR A 296 -3.57 10.49 0.37
N PRO A 297 -2.68 10.38 1.36
CA PRO A 297 -2.76 9.31 2.34
C PRO A 297 -3.92 9.52 3.31
N PRO A 298 -4.48 8.45 3.90
CA PRO A 298 -5.39 8.58 5.02
C PRO A 298 -4.66 9.19 6.23
N VAL A 299 -5.37 10.00 7.02
CA VAL A 299 -4.85 10.57 8.29
C VAL A 299 -5.29 9.76 9.52
N VAL A 300 -5.77 8.54 9.31
CA VAL A 300 -6.12 7.62 10.40
C VAL A 300 -4.85 7.27 11.17
N GLU A 301 -4.88 7.52 12.49
CA GLU A 301 -3.75 7.30 13.40
C GLU A 301 -2.48 8.12 13.03
N ALA A 302 -2.64 9.23 12.31
CA ALA A 302 -1.51 10.05 11.91
C ALA A 302 -0.70 10.61 13.10
N ALA A 303 -1.33 10.79 14.27
CA ALA A 303 -0.65 11.25 15.48
C ALA A 303 0.44 10.29 15.97
N ASP A 304 0.28 8.99 15.70
CA ASP A 304 1.20 7.94 16.13
C ASP A 304 2.07 7.42 14.97
N ALA A 305 2.06 8.10 13.85
CA ALA A 305 2.50 7.56 12.58
C ALA A 305 3.67 8.32 11.91
N GLY A 306 4.52 8.99 12.66
CA GLY A 306 5.73 9.62 12.08
C GLY A 306 6.79 8.60 11.63
N PRO A 307 7.62 8.88 10.62
CA PRO A 307 7.65 10.11 9.82
C PRO A 307 6.49 10.17 8.81
N LEU A 308 6.06 11.37 8.48
CA LEU A 308 4.92 11.65 7.60
C LEU A 308 5.39 11.99 6.18
N PHE A 309 4.42 11.94 5.25
CA PHE A 309 4.61 12.09 3.80
C PHE A 309 5.44 10.97 3.17
N HIS A 310 5.45 10.91 1.83
CA HIS A 310 6.15 9.88 1.07
C HIS A 310 7.65 9.82 1.39
N SER A 311 8.29 10.97 1.56
CA SER A 311 9.72 11.08 1.82
C SER A 311 10.09 11.13 3.31
N GLY A 312 9.11 11.06 4.23
CA GLY A 312 9.35 11.07 5.67
C GLY A 312 10.04 12.34 6.20
N PHE A 313 9.87 13.47 5.53
CA PHE A 313 10.59 14.69 5.92
C PHE A 313 9.98 15.41 7.14
N VAL A 314 8.76 15.05 7.53
CA VAL A 314 8.09 15.58 8.72
C VAL A 314 7.96 14.48 9.77
N LYS A 315 8.41 14.76 10.99
CA LYS A 315 8.47 13.74 12.05
C LYS A 315 7.17 13.57 12.81
N SER A 316 6.33 14.59 12.85
CA SER A 316 5.07 14.57 13.59
C SER A 316 3.98 15.42 12.93
N VAL A 317 2.74 15.26 13.36
CA VAL A 317 1.61 16.09 12.90
C VAL A 317 1.79 17.55 13.27
N GLU A 318 2.49 17.86 14.39
CA GLU A 318 2.77 19.22 14.82
C GLU A 318 3.75 19.95 13.90
N GLU A 319 4.59 19.20 13.20
CA GLU A 319 5.54 19.76 12.22
C GLU A 319 4.90 19.91 10.82
N ALA A 320 3.85 19.12 10.54
CA ALA A 320 3.13 19.13 9.27
C ALA A 320 2.22 20.37 9.12
#